data_3ec4ed939ec7ff4df43c22d7a06a24b4
#
_entry.id   3ec4ed939ec7ff4df43c22d7a06a24b4
#
_cell.length_a   1.000
_cell.length_b   1.000
_cell.length_c   1.000
_cell.angle_alpha   90.00
_cell.angle_beta   90.00
_cell.angle_gamma   90.00
#
_symmetry.space_group_name_H-M   'P 1'
#
loop_
_entity.id
_entity.type
_entity.pdbx_description
1 polymer ?
#
loop_
_entity_poly.entity_id
_entity_poly.type
_entity_poly.pdbx_seq_one_letter_code
_entity_poly.pdbx_strand_id
1 'polypeptide(L)'
;MGLFIKKPFAALQAEANESGNKTLKRVLGPWSLIALGVGVIIGAGLFSITGTVAAGYTGPAITLSFAIAAIGCCFAGLCYAEFASMIPVAGSAYTYSYATMGELIAWIIGWDLVLEYTVAATTVSISWSRYLVVFLEGVGINIPHALAAYPWDGGIVNIPAALIVVLMSIFLIRGTEGSSIFNGFIVFLKVAVILIFVVLGWKYINAENYVPYIPANTGTLGEFGFSGVLRGAAIVFFAFLGFDAVSTAAQETKNPKRDMPVGILGSLLICTILYMVFAYVMTGVAHYSDFAGQQGIAPVAVAIDHMGHADATGVIHPDYPWLNRAIVLAILFGYCSVIMVTLLGQSRVFLSMSRDGLLPPFFSKIHEKYRTPAHSNLLFMVIVGGLAAFVPARVAGEMTSIGTLFAFTLVCAAVLIVRKSMPDVHRAFKTPFVPTVPILGILTCLCMMLFLPADTWIRLVLWMLIGLDVYACYGVKHSKLEHNVKRRKGLTILNMTGIALSVLSVITGLWHQQTVGWEEDKTLLAISFVFAFTHCAFYMVRIWKQTSEKKK
;
A
#
# COMPACT_ATOMS: atom_id res chain seq x y z
N MET A 1 24.60 7.09 19.18
CA MET A 1 23.35 7.86 19.01
C MET A 1 23.31 8.71 17.73
N GLY A 2 24.35 8.77 16.92
CA GLY A 2 24.39 9.60 15.70
C GLY A 2 23.39 9.21 14.57
N LEU A 3 22.87 7.98 14.54
CA LEU A 3 21.86 7.56 13.56
C LEU A 3 20.42 7.81 14.01
N PHE A 4 20.22 8.25 15.24
CA PHE A 4 18.91 8.65 15.78
C PHE A 4 18.82 10.19 15.96
N ILE A 5 19.60 10.93 15.16
CA ILE A 5 19.50 12.39 15.13
C ILE A 5 18.19 12.74 14.46
N LYS A 6 17.41 13.57 15.14
CA LYS A 6 16.09 14.03 14.66
C LYS A 6 16.27 15.25 13.78
N LYS A 7 15.48 15.35 12.72
CA LYS A 7 15.40 16.57 11.90
C LYS A 7 14.71 17.66 12.74
N PRO A 8 15.31 18.84 12.88
CA PRO A 8 14.73 19.92 13.70
C PRO A 8 13.34 20.32 13.19
N PHE A 9 12.38 20.49 14.11
CA PHE A 9 11.02 20.88 13.76
C PHE A 9 10.97 22.23 13.02
N ALA A 10 11.83 23.17 13.41
CA ALA A 10 11.97 24.47 12.73
C ALA A 10 12.39 24.31 11.26
N ALA A 11 13.29 23.36 10.94
CA ALA A 11 13.69 23.08 9.58
C ALA A 11 12.54 22.51 8.73
N LEU A 12 11.71 21.65 9.32
CA LEU A 12 10.51 21.11 8.67
C LEU A 12 9.46 22.19 8.42
N GLN A 13 9.27 23.11 9.37
CA GLN A 13 8.37 24.25 9.17
C GLN A 13 8.88 25.21 8.10
N ALA A 14 10.20 25.45 8.04
CA ALA A 14 10.80 26.24 6.96
C ALA A 14 10.56 25.60 5.60
N GLU A 15 10.78 24.28 5.48
CA GLU A 15 10.51 23.50 4.26
C GLU A 15 9.02 23.54 3.85
N ALA A 16 8.10 23.44 4.83
CA ALA A 16 6.66 23.55 4.59
C ALA A 16 6.24 24.94 4.09
N ASN A 17 6.98 25.99 4.47
CA ASN A 17 6.70 27.39 4.14
C ASN A 17 7.50 27.88 2.93
N GLU A 18 8.37 27.06 2.33
CA GLU A 18 9.09 27.42 1.11
C GLU A 18 8.10 27.86 0.03
N SER A 19 8.39 29.01 -0.58
CA SER A 19 7.62 29.59 -1.69
C SER A 19 8.55 29.95 -2.83
N GLY A 20 8.10 29.75 -4.08
CA GLY A 20 8.87 30.13 -5.27
C GLY A 20 8.65 29.18 -6.45
N ASN A 21 9.37 29.43 -7.56
CA ASN A 21 9.24 28.67 -8.80
C ASN A 21 9.72 27.21 -8.71
N LYS A 22 10.42 26.84 -7.63
CA LYS A 22 10.91 25.48 -7.36
C LYS A 22 10.08 24.72 -6.32
N THR A 23 8.89 25.25 -5.95
CA THR A 23 7.99 24.62 -4.97
C THR A 23 6.72 24.12 -5.64
N LEU A 24 6.00 23.21 -4.95
CA LEU A 24 4.71 22.68 -5.40
C LEU A 24 3.63 23.78 -5.28
N LYS A 25 2.62 23.75 -6.17
CA LYS A 25 1.55 24.76 -6.19
C LYS A 25 0.43 24.36 -5.24
N ARG A 26 0.03 25.26 -4.31
CA ARG A 26 -1.05 25.03 -3.34
C ARG A 26 -2.42 25.22 -4.00
N VAL A 27 -3.06 24.11 -4.41
CA VAL A 27 -4.35 24.12 -5.11
C VAL A 27 -5.42 23.27 -4.44
N LEU A 28 -5.04 22.32 -3.56
CA LEU A 28 -5.95 21.35 -2.98
C LEU A 28 -6.70 21.91 -1.77
N GLY A 29 -8.03 21.81 -1.82
CA GLY A 29 -8.93 22.06 -0.70
C GLY A 29 -9.42 20.74 -0.05
N PRO A 30 -10.27 20.79 1.00
CA PRO A 30 -10.69 19.59 1.74
C PRO A 30 -11.42 18.58 0.86
N TRP A 31 -12.30 19.01 -0.03
CA TRP A 31 -13.01 18.12 -0.96
C TRP A 31 -12.07 17.48 -1.99
N SER A 32 -11.06 18.23 -2.47
CA SER A 32 -10.06 17.69 -3.37
C SER A 32 -9.19 16.62 -2.67
N LEU A 33 -8.91 16.80 -1.38
CA LEU A 33 -8.17 15.82 -0.59
C LEU A 33 -9.01 14.57 -0.28
N ILE A 34 -10.31 14.73 0.03
CA ILE A 34 -11.23 13.60 0.15
C ILE A 34 -11.29 12.84 -1.17
N ALA A 35 -11.48 13.53 -2.30
CA ALA A 35 -11.49 12.92 -3.62
C ALA A 35 -10.15 12.23 -3.94
N LEU A 36 -9.02 12.83 -3.58
CA LEU A 36 -7.71 12.20 -3.71
C LEU A 36 -7.64 10.89 -2.93
N GLY A 37 -8.04 10.90 -1.66
CA GLY A 37 -8.07 9.73 -0.79
C GLY A 37 -9.01 8.64 -1.30
N VAL A 38 -10.27 8.98 -1.61
CA VAL A 38 -11.24 8.03 -2.17
C VAL A 38 -10.74 7.46 -3.52
N GLY A 39 -10.08 8.30 -4.32
CA GLY A 39 -9.49 7.90 -5.60
C GLY A 39 -8.40 6.86 -5.48
N VAL A 40 -7.57 6.94 -4.44
CA VAL A 40 -6.51 5.97 -4.16
C VAL A 40 -7.03 4.72 -3.47
N ILE A 41 -7.87 4.90 -2.46
CA ILE A 41 -8.40 3.82 -1.63
C ILE A 41 -9.27 2.87 -2.46
N ILE A 42 -10.21 3.39 -3.26
CA ILE A 42 -11.07 2.55 -4.10
C ILE A 42 -10.29 2.06 -5.33
N GLY A 43 -9.83 0.82 -5.26
CA GLY A 43 -9.00 0.17 -6.27
C GLY A 43 -9.20 -1.34 -6.33
N ALA A 44 -8.14 -2.06 -6.64
CA ALA A 44 -8.12 -3.52 -6.76
C ALA A 44 -8.56 -4.24 -5.47
N GLY A 45 -8.36 -3.63 -4.31
CA GLY A 45 -8.81 -4.16 -3.03
C GLY A 45 -10.30 -4.43 -2.99
N LEU A 46 -11.12 -3.48 -3.47
CA LEU A 46 -12.57 -3.67 -3.54
C LEU A 46 -12.97 -4.55 -4.73
N PHE A 47 -12.49 -4.22 -5.94
CA PHE A 47 -13.02 -4.80 -7.16
C PHE A 47 -12.45 -6.17 -7.53
N SER A 48 -11.28 -6.54 -6.99
CA SER A 48 -10.62 -7.82 -7.31
C SER A 48 -10.42 -8.72 -6.09
N ILE A 49 -9.96 -8.17 -4.95
CA ILE A 49 -9.58 -9.01 -3.79
C ILE A 49 -10.80 -9.42 -2.98
N THR A 50 -11.87 -8.62 -2.93
CA THR A 50 -13.07 -8.92 -2.13
C THR A 50 -13.65 -10.30 -2.45
N GLY A 51 -13.82 -10.65 -3.72
CA GLY A 51 -14.39 -11.94 -4.11
C GLY A 51 -13.48 -13.11 -3.77
N THR A 52 -12.18 -12.99 -4.03
CA THR A 52 -11.21 -14.06 -3.71
C THR A 52 -11.09 -14.32 -2.22
N VAL A 53 -11.18 -13.27 -1.40
CA VAL A 53 -11.17 -13.40 0.07
C VAL A 53 -12.47 -13.99 0.58
N ALA A 54 -13.62 -13.60 0.02
CA ALA A 54 -14.90 -14.20 0.36
C ALA A 54 -14.91 -15.69 0.04
N ALA A 55 -14.45 -16.09 -1.17
CA ALA A 55 -14.42 -17.48 -1.59
C ALA A 55 -13.46 -18.37 -0.80
N GLY A 56 -12.26 -17.86 -0.48
CA GLY A 56 -11.20 -18.66 0.12
C GLY A 56 -11.11 -18.64 1.64
N TYR A 57 -11.64 -17.58 2.30
CA TYR A 57 -11.33 -17.37 3.72
C TYR A 57 -12.51 -17.00 4.59
N THR A 58 -13.47 -16.19 4.12
CA THR A 58 -14.42 -15.54 5.01
C THR A 58 -15.88 -15.89 4.78
N GLY A 59 -16.23 -16.33 3.57
CA GLY A 59 -17.62 -16.39 3.15
C GLY A 59 -18.30 -15.01 3.19
N PRO A 60 -19.62 -14.97 3.50
CA PRO A 60 -20.38 -13.72 3.65
C PRO A 60 -19.84 -12.79 4.74
N ALA A 61 -19.10 -13.33 5.73
CA ALA A 61 -18.52 -12.57 6.82
C ALA A 61 -17.37 -11.63 6.39
N ILE A 62 -17.09 -11.51 5.10
CA ILE A 62 -16.14 -10.52 4.57
C ILE A 62 -16.49 -9.08 4.97
N THR A 63 -17.77 -8.79 5.20
CA THR A 63 -18.20 -7.49 5.73
C THR A 63 -17.62 -7.22 7.12
N LEU A 64 -17.51 -8.26 7.98
CA LEU A 64 -16.85 -8.16 9.29
C LEU A 64 -15.34 -7.95 9.12
N SER A 65 -14.73 -8.60 8.13
CA SER A 65 -13.32 -8.40 7.80
C SER A 65 -13.04 -6.95 7.41
N PHE A 66 -13.89 -6.33 6.59
CA PHE A 66 -13.80 -4.91 6.27
C PHE A 66 -14.00 -4.02 7.49
N ALA A 67 -14.92 -4.35 8.39
CA ALA A 67 -15.12 -3.59 9.63
C ALA A 67 -13.89 -3.63 10.54
N ILE A 68 -13.27 -4.80 10.72
CA ILE A 68 -12.04 -4.97 11.53
C ILE A 68 -10.87 -4.20 10.90
N ALA A 69 -10.67 -4.33 9.59
CA ALA A 69 -9.63 -3.60 8.88
C ALA A 69 -9.84 -2.09 8.99
N ALA A 70 -11.08 -1.60 8.84
CA ALA A 70 -11.43 -0.19 8.97
C ALA A 70 -11.16 0.36 10.37
N ILE A 71 -11.41 -0.41 11.43
CA ILE A 71 -11.09 -0.02 12.81
C ILE A 71 -9.58 0.19 12.96
N GLY A 72 -8.76 -0.75 12.47
CA GLY A 72 -7.31 -0.62 12.47
C GLY A 72 -6.83 0.62 11.69
N CYS A 73 -7.40 0.83 10.50
CA CYS A 73 -7.13 2.01 9.69
C CYS A 73 -7.57 3.32 10.35
N CYS A 74 -8.67 3.31 11.10
CA CYS A 74 -9.16 4.49 11.81
C CYS A 74 -8.16 4.92 12.89
N PHE A 75 -7.63 3.99 13.68
CA PHE A 75 -6.62 4.31 14.70
C PHE A 75 -5.34 4.88 14.06
N ALA A 76 -4.84 4.26 13.00
CA ALA A 76 -3.70 4.76 12.26
C ALA A 76 -4.00 6.11 11.59
N GLY A 77 -5.15 6.26 10.94
CA GLY A 77 -5.59 7.48 10.27
C GLY A 77 -5.68 8.69 11.21
N LEU A 78 -6.15 8.49 12.45
CA LEU A 78 -6.14 9.53 13.49
C LEU A 78 -4.70 9.98 13.84
N CYS A 79 -3.76 9.03 13.91
CA CYS A 79 -2.35 9.33 14.15
C CYS A 79 -1.71 10.07 12.96
N TYR A 80 -2.01 9.65 11.74
CA TYR A 80 -1.58 10.35 10.52
C TYR A 80 -2.15 11.76 10.42
N ALA A 81 -3.41 11.95 10.76
CA ALA A 81 -4.07 13.26 10.75
C ALA A 81 -3.39 14.26 11.70
N GLU A 82 -2.96 13.81 12.89
CA GLU A 82 -2.17 14.64 13.82
C GLU A 82 -0.86 15.08 13.17
N PHE A 83 -0.08 14.15 12.63
CA PHE A 83 1.20 14.48 12.00
C PHE A 83 1.03 15.34 10.75
N ALA A 84 0.09 15.03 9.87
CA ALA A 84 -0.14 15.79 8.64
C ALA A 84 -0.56 17.23 8.92
N SER A 85 -1.29 17.48 10.01
CA SER A 85 -1.67 18.83 10.45
C SER A 85 -0.51 19.60 11.11
N MET A 86 0.43 18.87 11.73
CA MET A 86 1.56 19.42 12.48
C MET A 86 2.79 19.65 11.59
N ILE A 87 3.07 18.74 10.67
CA ILE A 87 4.24 18.73 9.78
C ILE A 87 3.75 18.60 8.32
N PRO A 88 3.28 19.70 7.71
CA PRO A 88 2.74 19.64 6.36
C PRO A 88 3.84 19.64 5.27
N VAL A 89 4.69 18.61 5.28
CA VAL A 89 5.79 18.39 4.34
C VAL A 89 5.51 17.13 3.53
N ALA A 90 5.84 17.14 2.25
CA ALA A 90 5.73 15.98 1.38
C ALA A 90 6.79 14.94 1.76
N GLY A 91 6.36 13.78 2.20
CA GLY A 91 7.25 12.69 2.65
C GLY A 91 6.54 11.73 3.57
N SER A 92 5.28 12.04 3.95
CA SER A 92 4.44 11.15 4.73
C SER A 92 5.13 10.64 6.00
N ALA A 93 4.94 9.37 6.33
CA ALA A 93 5.53 8.70 7.49
C ALA A 93 7.06 8.80 7.58
N TYR A 94 7.78 8.89 6.45
CA TYR A 94 9.23 9.15 6.44
C TYR A 94 9.58 10.43 7.19
N THR A 95 8.95 11.55 6.82
CA THR A 95 9.22 12.86 7.45
C THR A 95 8.80 12.89 8.92
N TYR A 96 7.66 12.26 9.27
CA TYR A 96 7.18 12.19 10.64
C TYR A 96 8.15 11.41 11.54
N SER A 97 8.67 10.31 11.03
CA SER A 97 9.63 9.47 11.74
C SER A 97 11.00 10.15 11.87
N TYR A 98 11.39 10.94 10.87
CA TYR A 98 12.63 11.72 10.95
C TYR A 98 12.57 12.79 12.06
N ALA A 99 11.42 13.43 12.21
CA ALA A 99 11.20 14.40 13.29
C ALA A 99 11.15 13.77 14.69
N THR A 100 10.68 12.53 14.80
CA THR A 100 10.31 11.91 16.09
C THR A 100 11.29 10.85 16.57
N MET A 101 11.72 9.95 15.68
CA MET A 101 12.53 8.76 16.00
C MET A 101 13.96 8.84 15.47
N GLY A 102 14.22 9.74 14.50
CA GLY A 102 15.55 9.98 13.94
C GLY A 102 15.82 9.27 12.63
N GLU A 103 17.02 9.51 12.08
CA GLU A 103 17.40 9.20 10.69
C GLU A 103 17.26 7.73 10.31
N LEU A 104 17.76 6.80 11.14
CA LEU A 104 17.70 5.37 10.81
C LEU A 104 16.26 4.85 10.70
N ILE A 105 15.40 5.23 11.64
CA ILE A 105 14.00 4.81 11.61
C ILE A 105 13.28 5.48 10.42
N ALA A 106 13.58 6.74 10.16
CA ALA A 106 13.06 7.42 8.96
C ALA A 106 13.49 6.71 7.68
N TRP A 107 14.76 6.30 7.57
CA TRP A 107 15.23 5.52 6.43
C TRP A 107 14.45 4.23 6.25
N ILE A 108 14.28 3.44 7.35
CA ILE A 108 13.53 2.18 7.32
C ILE A 108 12.11 2.42 6.81
N ILE A 109 11.41 3.41 7.34
CA ILE A 109 10.05 3.75 6.90
C ILE A 109 10.02 4.28 5.46
N GLY A 110 10.97 5.13 5.08
CA GLY A 110 11.05 5.63 3.69
C GLY A 110 11.28 4.51 2.69
N TRP A 111 12.13 3.54 3.04
CA TRP A 111 12.41 2.35 2.24
C TRP A 111 11.20 1.42 2.16
N ASP A 112 10.45 1.29 3.24
CA ASP A 112 9.19 0.55 3.31
C ASP A 112 8.10 1.19 2.45
N LEU A 113 7.92 2.50 2.53
CA LEU A 113 6.98 3.23 1.66
C LEU A 113 7.31 3.08 0.17
N VAL A 114 8.60 2.99 -0.18
CA VAL A 114 9.01 2.70 -1.57
C VAL A 114 8.54 1.31 -1.98
N LEU A 115 8.66 0.30 -1.13
CA LEU A 115 8.11 -1.03 -1.38
C LEU A 115 6.60 -0.97 -1.54
N GLU A 116 5.91 -0.40 -0.56
CA GLU A 116 4.46 -0.29 -0.52
C GLU A 116 3.90 0.28 -1.82
N TYR A 117 4.35 1.45 -2.22
CA TYR A 117 3.84 2.10 -3.44
C TYR A 117 4.24 1.37 -4.72
N THR A 118 5.47 0.80 -4.79
CA THR A 118 5.91 -0.03 -5.92
C THR A 118 4.98 -1.21 -6.12
N VAL A 119 4.73 -1.93 -5.04
CA VAL A 119 3.99 -3.20 -5.10
C VAL A 119 2.49 -2.94 -5.24
N ALA A 120 1.97 -1.88 -4.62
CA ALA A 120 0.58 -1.45 -4.82
C ALA A 120 0.32 -1.07 -6.29
N ALA A 121 1.17 -0.23 -6.90
CA ALA A 121 1.07 0.11 -8.30
C ALA A 121 1.16 -1.12 -9.21
N THR A 122 2.04 -2.07 -8.89
CA THR A 122 2.19 -3.34 -9.60
C THR A 122 0.91 -4.17 -9.54
N THR A 123 0.36 -4.40 -8.35
CA THR A 123 -0.87 -5.19 -8.14
C THR A 123 -2.05 -4.60 -8.91
N VAL A 124 -2.22 -3.29 -8.81
CA VAL A 124 -3.32 -2.59 -9.50
C VAL A 124 -3.14 -2.62 -11.02
N SER A 125 -1.90 -2.54 -11.52
CA SER A 125 -1.62 -2.63 -12.95
C SER A 125 -1.90 -4.02 -13.53
N ILE A 126 -1.59 -5.08 -12.78
CA ILE A 126 -1.93 -6.46 -13.15
C ILE A 126 -3.46 -6.65 -13.14
N SER A 127 -4.14 -6.13 -12.12
CA SER A 127 -5.60 -6.17 -12.05
C SER A 127 -6.23 -5.39 -13.22
N TRP A 128 -5.68 -4.23 -13.58
CA TRP A 128 -6.09 -3.45 -14.74
C TRP A 128 -5.97 -4.25 -16.04
N SER A 129 -4.85 -4.95 -16.23
CA SER A 129 -4.63 -5.82 -17.40
C SER A 129 -5.72 -6.90 -17.52
N ARG A 130 -6.06 -7.56 -16.42
CA ARG A 130 -7.09 -8.61 -16.40
C ARG A 130 -8.47 -8.06 -16.79
N TYR A 131 -8.87 -6.92 -16.21
CA TYR A 131 -10.13 -6.27 -16.59
C TYR A 131 -10.13 -5.75 -18.03
N LEU A 132 -8.96 -5.31 -18.54
CA LEU A 132 -8.83 -4.93 -19.96
C LEU A 132 -9.05 -6.13 -20.89
N VAL A 133 -8.47 -7.28 -20.56
CA VAL A 133 -8.67 -8.51 -21.36
C VAL A 133 -10.15 -8.86 -21.39
N VAL A 134 -10.82 -8.93 -20.24
CA VAL A 134 -12.28 -9.20 -20.16
C VAL A 134 -13.10 -8.19 -20.98
N PHE A 135 -12.75 -6.90 -20.90
CA PHE A 135 -13.42 -5.86 -21.67
C PHE A 135 -13.25 -6.04 -23.18
N LEU A 136 -12.02 -6.32 -23.63
CA LEU A 136 -11.71 -6.49 -25.06
C LEU A 136 -12.33 -7.76 -25.64
N GLU A 137 -12.33 -8.86 -24.89
CA GLU A 137 -13.03 -10.10 -25.27
C GLU A 137 -14.53 -9.84 -25.47
N GLY A 138 -15.15 -9.02 -24.58
CA GLY A 138 -16.54 -8.63 -24.69
C GLY A 138 -16.89 -7.78 -25.93
N VAL A 139 -15.87 -7.19 -26.59
CA VAL A 139 -16.02 -6.47 -27.88
C VAL A 139 -15.43 -7.23 -29.07
N GLY A 140 -15.03 -8.49 -28.88
CA GLY A 140 -14.52 -9.37 -29.95
C GLY A 140 -13.03 -9.24 -30.25
N ILE A 141 -12.25 -8.57 -29.38
CA ILE A 141 -10.80 -8.44 -29.53
C ILE A 141 -10.13 -9.36 -28.51
N ASN A 142 -9.44 -10.41 -28.99
CA ASN A 142 -8.75 -11.36 -28.15
C ASN A 142 -7.25 -11.04 -28.07
N ILE A 143 -6.74 -10.74 -26.88
CA ILE A 143 -5.31 -10.64 -26.63
C ILE A 143 -4.77 -12.05 -26.37
N PRO A 144 -3.69 -12.47 -27.08
CA PRO A 144 -3.09 -13.78 -26.82
C PRO A 144 -2.67 -13.90 -25.34
N HIS A 145 -3.01 -15.01 -24.69
CA HIS A 145 -2.67 -15.29 -23.28
C HIS A 145 -1.16 -15.12 -23.01
N ALA A 146 -0.32 -15.48 -23.96
CA ALA A 146 1.13 -15.30 -23.87
C ALA A 146 1.56 -13.85 -23.61
N LEU A 147 0.77 -12.86 -24.04
CA LEU A 147 1.06 -11.43 -23.90
C LEU A 147 0.25 -10.74 -22.78
N ALA A 148 -0.67 -11.45 -22.15
CA ALA A 148 -1.55 -10.95 -21.09
C ALA A 148 -1.32 -11.60 -19.72
N ALA A 149 -0.39 -12.56 -19.64
CA ALA A 149 -0.07 -13.30 -18.44
C ALA A 149 1.45 -13.37 -18.21
N TYR A 150 1.86 -13.54 -16.96
CA TYR A 150 3.26 -13.70 -16.57
C TYR A 150 3.73 -15.17 -16.75
N PRO A 151 5.06 -15.44 -16.75
CA PRO A 151 5.60 -16.77 -17.06
C PRO A 151 5.08 -17.92 -16.18
N TRP A 152 4.87 -17.69 -14.88
CA TRP A 152 4.34 -18.70 -13.95
C TRP A 152 2.85 -19.02 -14.13
N ASP A 153 2.13 -18.22 -14.94
CA ASP A 153 0.71 -18.42 -15.28
C ASP A 153 0.54 -18.88 -16.75
N GLY A 154 1.61 -19.46 -17.32
CA GLY A 154 1.61 -19.98 -18.69
C GLY A 154 1.71 -18.91 -19.78
N GLY A 155 1.94 -17.64 -19.41
CA GLY A 155 2.24 -16.55 -20.34
C GLY A 155 3.74 -16.39 -20.61
N ILE A 156 4.08 -15.30 -21.29
CA ILE A 156 5.48 -14.86 -21.50
C ILE A 156 5.69 -13.53 -20.76
N VAL A 157 4.75 -12.60 -20.95
CA VAL A 157 4.86 -11.24 -20.41
C VAL A 157 3.48 -10.59 -20.36
N ASN A 158 3.19 -9.85 -19.30
CA ASN A 158 1.96 -9.08 -19.19
C ASN A 158 2.17 -7.66 -19.75
N ILE A 159 2.06 -7.53 -21.09
CA ILE A 159 2.25 -6.26 -21.80
C ILE A 159 1.23 -5.20 -21.38
N PRO A 160 -0.09 -5.49 -21.27
CA PRO A 160 -1.06 -4.47 -20.88
C PRO A 160 -0.76 -3.89 -19.50
N ALA A 161 -0.31 -4.71 -18.52
CA ALA A 161 0.06 -4.25 -17.19
C ALA A 161 1.28 -3.32 -17.21
N ALA A 162 2.31 -3.63 -18.00
CA ALA A 162 3.46 -2.74 -18.17
C ALA A 162 3.07 -1.44 -18.90
N LEU A 163 2.22 -1.54 -19.92
CA LEU A 163 1.82 -0.39 -20.74
C LEU A 163 1.07 0.67 -19.91
N ILE A 164 0.13 0.27 -19.04
CA ILE A 164 -0.60 1.23 -18.21
C ILE A 164 0.34 1.97 -17.25
N VAL A 165 1.35 1.30 -16.69
CA VAL A 165 2.37 1.94 -15.84
C VAL A 165 3.14 3.00 -16.64
N VAL A 166 3.55 2.68 -17.87
CA VAL A 166 4.25 3.62 -18.75
C VAL A 166 3.37 4.83 -19.05
N LEU A 167 2.11 4.61 -19.44
CA LEU A 167 1.16 5.69 -19.74
C LEU A 167 0.94 6.62 -18.55
N MET A 168 0.70 6.07 -17.36
CA MET A 168 0.49 6.85 -16.13
C MET A 168 1.77 7.60 -15.72
N SER A 169 2.93 6.99 -15.87
CA SER A 169 4.22 7.64 -15.58
C SER A 169 4.50 8.82 -16.52
N ILE A 170 4.23 8.67 -17.82
CA ILE A 170 4.37 9.77 -18.79
C ILE A 170 3.42 10.92 -18.44
N PHE A 171 2.18 10.60 -18.04
CA PHE A 171 1.20 11.59 -17.62
C PHE A 171 1.68 12.38 -16.39
N LEU A 172 2.23 11.69 -15.39
CA LEU A 172 2.80 12.31 -14.19
C LEU A 172 4.04 13.17 -14.48
N ILE A 173 4.91 12.76 -15.40
CA ILE A 173 6.07 13.54 -15.79
C ILE A 173 5.63 14.87 -16.43
N ARG A 174 4.56 14.87 -17.24
CA ARG A 174 4.06 16.05 -17.96
C ARG A 174 3.35 17.08 -17.09
N GLY A 175 3.00 16.75 -15.84
CA GLY A 175 2.48 17.72 -14.88
C GLY A 175 1.20 17.30 -14.15
N THR A 176 0.96 17.91 -12.98
CA THR A 176 -0.08 17.49 -12.03
C THR A 176 -1.38 18.33 -12.08
N GLU A 177 -1.42 19.46 -12.78
CA GLU A 177 -2.63 20.32 -12.80
C GLU A 177 -3.82 19.63 -13.51
N GLY A 178 -3.59 19.00 -14.66
CA GLY A 178 -4.62 18.19 -15.34
C GLY A 178 -4.99 16.91 -14.57
N SER A 179 -4.07 16.41 -13.76
CA SER A 179 -4.22 15.20 -12.97
C SER A 179 -5.32 15.33 -11.90
N SER A 180 -5.45 16.47 -11.22
CA SER A 180 -6.45 16.65 -10.14
C SER A 180 -7.89 16.67 -10.66
N ILE A 181 -8.14 17.34 -11.81
CA ILE A 181 -9.48 17.38 -12.44
C ILE A 181 -9.84 15.99 -12.98
N PHE A 182 -8.91 15.34 -13.67
CA PHE A 182 -9.05 13.99 -14.18
C PHE A 182 -9.32 12.99 -13.06
N ASN A 183 -8.57 13.08 -11.97
CA ASN A 183 -8.80 12.25 -10.78
C ASN A 183 -10.20 12.47 -10.18
N GLY A 184 -10.66 13.72 -10.06
CA GLY A 184 -11.99 14.04 -9.55
C GLY A 184 -13.12 13.41 -10.39
N PHE A 185 -13.00 13.44 -11.72
CA PHE A 185 -13.94 12.79 -12.62
C PHE A 185 -13.94 11.26 -12.45
N ILE A 186 -12.76 10.65 -12.38
CA ILE A 186 -12.61 9.19 -12.15
C ILE A 186 -13.23 8.80 -10.81
N VAL A 187 -13.00 9.57 -9.75
CA VAL A 187 -13.55 9.29 -8.41
C VAL A 187 -15.09 9.35 -8.45
N PHE A 188 -15.66 10.36 -9.09
CA PHE A 188 -17.10 10.43 -9.29
C PHE A 188 -17.62 9.18 -10.01
N LEU A 189 -16.96 8.77 -11.09
CA LEU A 189 -17.35 7.58 -11.85
C LEU A 189 -17.27 6.30 -11.00
N LYS A 190 -16.19 6.10 -10.22
CA LYS A 190 -16.03 4.95 -9.30
C LYS A 190 -17.15 4.87 -8.29
N VAL A 191 -17.42 5.98 -7.61
CA VAL A 191 -18.46 6.03 -6.56
C VAL A 191 -19.83 5.80 -7.18
N ALA A 192 -20.12 6.41 -8.33
CA ALA A 192 -21.37 6.21 -9.05
C ALA A 192 -21.59 4.74 -9.42
N VAL A 193 -20.56 4.07 -9.93
CA VAL A 193 -20.62 2.64 -10.29
C VAL A 193 -20.88 1.76 -9.08
N ILE A 194 -20.21 2.00 -7.95
CA ILE A 194 -20.46 1.27 -6.71
C ILE A 194 -21.91 1.47 -6.27
N LEU A 195 -22.40 2.70 -6.28
CA LEU A 195 -23.78 3.00 -5.88
C LEU A 195 -24.81 2.36 -6.81
N ILE A 196 -24.56 2.39 -8.13
CA ILE A 196 -25.43 1.72 -9.12
C ILE A 196 -25.46 0.21 -8.84
N PHE A 197 -24.29 -0.41 -8.65
CA PHE A 197 -24.21 -1.84 -8.31
C PHE A 197 -24.99 -2.17 -7.03
N VAL A 198 -24.82 -1.37 -5.97
CA VAL A 198 -25.51 -1.56 -4.69
C VAL A 198 -27.01 -1.42 -4.85
N VAL A 199 -27.49 -0.35 -5.51
CA VAL A 199 -28.93 -0.06 -5.68
C VAL A 199 -29.61 -1.14 -6.53
N LEU A 200 -29.01 -1.50 -7.65
CA LEU A 200 -29.57 -2.53 -8.53
C LEU A 200 -29.45 -3.93 -7.92
N GLY A 201 -28.32 -4.26 -7.34
CA GLY A 201 -28.05 -5.56 -6.72
C GLY A 201 -28.91 -5.84 -5.49
N TRP A 202 -29.35 -4.78 -4.78
CA TRP A 202 -30.18 -4.94 -3.58
C TRP A 202 -31.45 -5.77 -3.81
N LYS A 203 -32.04 -5.66 -5.00
CA LYS A 203 -33.23 -6.42 -5.39
C LYS A 203 -32.97 -7.94 -5.57
N TYR A 204 -31.73 -8.30 -5.89
CA TYR A 204 -31.34 -9.68 -6.20
C TYR A 204 -30.66 -10.39 -5.02
N ILE A 205 -30.65 -9.78 -3.83
CA ILE A 205 -30.13 -10.41 -2.62
C ILE A 205 -30.96 -11.64 -2.29
N ASN A 206 -30.30 -12.80 -2.24
CA ASN A 206 -30.84 -14.02 -1.69
C ASN A 206 -30.33 -14.22 -0.26
N ALA A 207 -31.24 -14.25 0.73
CA ALA A 207 -30.91 -14.42 2.14
C ALA A 207 -30.21 -15.77 2.44
N GLU A 208 -30.43 -16.79 1.63
CA GLU A 208 -29.77 -18.10 1.76
C GLU A 208 -28.27 -18.02 1.56
N ASN A 209 -27.78 -17.07 0.74
CA ASN A 209 -26.36 -16.85 0.52
C ASN A 209 -25.61 -16.41 1.80
N TYR A 210 -26.33 -15.97 2.83
CA TYR A 210 -25.77 -15.58 4.12
C TYR A 210 -25.81 -16.69 5.17
N VAL A 211 -26.23 -17.91 4.84
CA VAL A 211 -26.38 -19.00 5.80
C VAL A 211 -25.41 -20.15 5.50
N PRO A 212 -24.44 -20.41 6.39
CA PRO A 212 -24.11 -19.69 7.60
C PRO A 212 -23.33 -18.41 7.31
N TYR A 213 -23.58 -17.32 8.06
CA TYR A 213 -22.91 -16.03 7.84
C TYR A 213 -21.39 -16.12 8.05
N ILE A 214 -20.96 -16.88 9.07
CA ILE A 214 -19.57 -17.28 9.26
C ILE A 214 -19.52 -18.79 8.99
N PRO A 215 -19.03 -19.23 7.81
CA PRO A 215 -18.88 -20.65 7.51
C PRO A 215 -17.97 -21.35 8.52
N ALA A 216 -18.21 -22.63 8.79
CA ALA A 216 -17.41 -23.42 9.73
C ALA A 216 -15.95 -23.48 9.27
N ASN A 217 -15.01 -23.43 10.23
CA ASN A 217 -13.59 -23.58 9.93
C ASN A 217 -13.30 -24.97 9.32
N THR A 218 -12.46 -25.03 8.31
CA THR A 218 -12.09 -26.27 7.60
C THR A 218 -11.12 -27.17 8.39
N GLY A 219 -10.66 -26.72 9.56
CA GLY A 219 -9.59 -27.37 10.34
C GLY A 219 -8.24 -26.68 10.16
N THR A 220 -8.13 -25.77 9.18
CA THR A 220 -6.92 -24.97 8.92
C THR A 220 -7.07 -23.58 9.52
N LEU A 221 -6.08 -23.10 10.28
CA LEU A 221 -6.10 -21.76 10.85
C LEU A 221 -6.14 -20.70 9.71
N GLY A 222 -7.15 -19.83 9.77
CA GLY A 222 -7.33 -18.77 8.79
C GLY A 222 -8.14 -19.16 7.54
N GLU A 223 -8.71 -20.36 7.50
CA GLU A 223 -9.68 -20.77 6.48
C GLU A 223 -11.06 -20.92 7.11
N PHE A 224 -11.93 -19.96 6.83
CA PHE A 224 -13.27 -19.83 7.41
C PHE A 224 -13.29 -19.76 8.95
N GLY A 225 -14.47 -19.74 9.55
CA GLY A 225 -14.61 -19.46 10.96
C GLY A 225 -14.12 -18.05 11.32
N PHE A 226 -14.00 -17.78 12.62
CA PHE A 226 -13.52 -16.46 13.09
C PHE A 226 -12.05 -16.21 12.73
N SER A 227 -11.21 -17.25 12.67
CA SER A 227 -9.82 -17.14 12.20
C SER A 227 -9.73 -16.73 10.73
N GLY A 228 -10.67 -17.22 9.90
CA GLY A 228 -10.80 -16.79 8.51
C GLY A 228 -11.20 -15.33 8.38
N VAL A 229 -12.12 -14.84 9.23
CA VAL A 229 -12.49 -13.42 9.29
C VAL A 229 -11.29 -12.54 9.62
N LEU A 230 -10.44 -12.94 10.58
CA LEU A 230 -9.23 -12.19 10.94
C LEU A 230 -8.18 -12.22 9.82
N ARG A 231 -7.99 -13.39 9.18
CA ARG A 231 -7.10 -13.48 8.00
C ARG A 231 -7.64 -12.64 6.84
N GLY A 232 -8.95 -12.71 6.60
CA GLY A 232 -9.63 -11.87 5.64
C GLY A 232 -9.42 -10.38 5.92
N ALA A 233 -9.51 -9.94 7.18
CA ALA A 233 -9.24 -8.56 7.57
C ALA A 233 -7.80 -8.13 7.23
N ALA A 234 -6.81 -8.98 7.47
CA ALA A 234 -5.43 -8.73 7.12
C ALA A 234 -5.22 -8.60 5.60
N ILE A 235 -5.93 -9.40 4.80
CA ILE A 235 -5.84 -9.37 3.33
C ILE A 235 -6.61 -8.17 2.76
N VAL A 236 -7.87 -7.94 3.19
CA VAL A 236 -8.68 -6.81 2.70
C VAL A 236 -8.22 -5.46 3.24
N PHE A 237 -7.30 -5.43 4.21
CA PHE A 237 -6.61 -4.22 4.63
C PHE A 237 -5.97 -3.50 3.43
N PHE A 238 -5.48 -4.27 2.44
CA PHE A 238 -5.02 -3.74 1.15
C PHE A 238 -6.02 -2.76 0.50
N ALA A 239 -7.32 -2.97 0.69
CA ALA A 239 -8.35 -2.11 0.12
C ALA A 239 -8.39 -0.71 0.75
N PHE A 240 -7.83 -0.52 1.93
CA PHE A 240 -7.76 0.77 2.62
C PHE A 240 -6.47 1.54 2.37
N LEU A 241 -5.51 0.95 1.62
CA LEU A 241 -4.25 1.61 1.30
C LEU A 241 -4.48 2.89 0.53
N GLY A 242 -3.66 3.89 0.85
CA GLY A 242 -3.63 5.16 0.13
C GLY A 242 -4.20 6.35 0.90
N PHE A 243 -4.88 6.18 2.04
CA PHE A 243 -5.24 7.35 2.86
C PHE A 243 -3.98 8.07 3.40
N ASP A 244 -2.90 7.35 3.63
CA ASP A 244 -1.58 7.87 3.97
C ASP A 244 -0.96 8.66 2.82
N ALA A 245 -1.20 8.26 1.55
CA ALA A 245 -0.76 8.97 0.37
C ALA A 245 -1.37 10.38 0.27
N VAL A 246 -2.57 10.62 0.86
CA VAL A 246 -3.12 11.97 1.02
C VAL A 246 -2.14 12.86 1.77
N SER A 247 -1.42 12.32 2.77
CA SER A 247 -0.44 13.09 3.55
C SER A 247 0.74 13.60 2.72
N THR A 248 1.08 12.94 1.60
CA THR A 248 2.13 13.39 0.68
C THR A 248 1.75 14.67 -0.07
N ALA A 249 0.45 14.97 -0.17
CA ALA A 249 -0.08 16.17 -0.82
C ALA A 249 -0.12 17.42 0.09
N ALA A 250 0.43 17.32 1.31
CA ALA A 250 0.36 18.39 2.31
C ALA A 250 0.93 19.73 1.82
N GLN A 251 2.02 19.73 1.02
CA GLN A 251 2.61 20.95 0.45
C GLN A 251 1.75 21.58 -0.67
N GLU A 252 0.81 20.84 -1.25
CA GLU A 252 -0.12 21.34 -2.27
C GLU A 252 -1.48 21.76 -1.68
N THR A 253 -1.66 21.59 -0.37
CA THR A 253 -2.90 21.90 0.35
C THR A 253 -2.97 23.37 0.71
N LYS A 254 -4.13 24.00 0.52
CA LYS A 254 -4.38 25.42 0.86
C LYS A 254 -4.25 25.68 2.36
N ASN A 255 -4.97 24.90 3.18
CA ASN A 255 -4.97 25.00 4.64
C ASN A 255 -4.63 23.64 5.28
N PRO A 256 -3.35 23.20 5.27
CA PRO A 256 -2.98 21.84 5.71
C PRO A 256 -3.45 21.51 7.13
N LYS A 257 -3.43 22.49 8.04
CA LYS A 257 -3.81 22.30 9.44
C LYS A 257 -5.24 21.81 9.63
N ARG A 258 -6.18 22.21 8.78
CA ARG A 258 -7.59 21.82 8.81
C ARG A 258 -7.90 20.75 7.77
N ASP A 259 -7.40 20.96 6.55
CA ASP A 259 -7.88 20.21 5.37
C ASP A 259 -7.26 18.81 5.33
N MET A 260 -6.04 18.62 5.88
CA MET A 260 -5.40 17.29 5.91
C MET A 260 -6.15 16.28 6.78
N PRO A 261 -6.51 16.59 8.07
CA PRO A 261 -7.34 15.68 8.85
C PRO A 261 -8.69 15.36 8.19
N VAL A 262 -9.35 16.37 7.62
CA VAL A 262 -10.63 16.18 6.93
C VAL A 262 -10.46 15.28 5.70
N GLY A 263 -9.41 15.46 4.93
CA GLY A 263 -9.09 14.64 3.76
C GLY A 263 -8.85 13.18 4.12
N ILE A 264 -7.98 12.93 5.10
CA ILE A 264 -7.58 11.59 5.55
C ILE A 264 -8.78 10.84 6.16
N LEU A 265 -9.41 11.43 7.18
CA LEU A 265 -10.48 10.75 7.92
C LEU A 265 -11.77 10.68 7.12
N GLY A 266 -12.09 11.72 6.33
CA GLY A 266 -13.27 11.75 5.47
C GLY A 266 -13.21 10.70 4.36
N SER A 267 -12.07 10.53 3.69
CA SER A 267 -11.90 9.50 2.67
C SER A 267 -12.01 8.09 3.27
N LEU A 268 -11.38 7.87 4.43
CA LEU A 268 -11.44 6.59 5.13
C LEU A 268 -12.88 6.21 5.52
N LEU A 269 -13.64 7.15 6.09
CA LEU A 269 -15.03 6.93 6.50
C LEU A 269 -15.93 6.60 5.29
N ILE A 270 -15.83 7.37 4.21
CA ILE A 270 -16.62 7.16 3.00
C ILE A 270 -16.30 5.78 2.40
N CYS A 271 -15.03 5.43 2.27
CA CYS A 271 -14.63 4.13 1.73
C CYS A 271 -15.07 2.97 2.61
N THR A 272 -14.99 3.10 3.94
CA THR A 272 -15.46 2.06 4.87
C THR A 272 -16.93 1.74 4.66
N ILE A 273 -17.79 2.77 4.61
CA ILE A 273 -19.23 2.58 4.40
C ILE A 273 -19.49 1.92 3.04
N LEU A 274 -18.85 2.42 1.99
CA LEU A 274 -19.01 1.88 0.64
C LEU A 274 -18.56 0.42 0.55
N TYR A 275 -17.45 0.06 1.18
CA TYR A 275 -16.90 -1.29 1.14
C TYR A 275 -17.79 -2.31 1.87
N MET A 276 -18.28 -1.95 3.04
CA MET A 276 -19.18 -2.83 3.80
C MET A 276 -20.48 -3.08 3.05
N VAL A 277 -21.10 -2.02 2.52
CA VAL A 277 -22.36 -2.14 1.77
C VAL A 277 -22.16 -2.88 0.45
N PHE A 278 -21.07 -2.59 -0.26
CA PHE A 278 -20.72 -3.29 -1.51
C PHE A 278 -20.50 -4.78 -1.29
N ALA A 279 -19.67 -5.15 -0.29
CA ALA A 279 -19.37 -6.54 0.03
C ALA A 279 -20.63 -7.29 0.49
N TYR A 280 -21.51 -6.64 1.25
CA TYR A 280 -22.78 -7.20 1.66
C TYR A 280 -23.66 -7.54 0.45
N VAL A 281 -23.88 -6.58 -0.46
CA VAL A 281 -24.67 -6.81 -1.67
C VAL A 281 -24.03 -7.88 -2.56
N MET A 282 -22.71 -7.82 -2.75
CA MET A 282 -21.98 -8.76 -3.60
C MET A 282 -22.16 -10.22 -3.15
N THR A 283 -21.99 -10.49 -1.85
CA THR A 283 -22.14 -11.84 -1.29
C THR A 283 -23.60 -12.26 -1.10
N GLY A 284 -24.53 -11.33 -1.17
CA GLY A 284 -25.97 -11.62 -1.18
C GLY A 284 -26.53 -11.95 -2.55
N VAL A 285 -25.98 -11.32 -3.59
CA VAL A 285 -26.39 -11.56 -5.00
C VAL A 285 -25.85 -12.88 -5.52
N ALA A 286 -24.59 -13.20 -5.26
CA ALA A 286 -23.95 -14.44 -5.67
C ALA A 286 -23.41 -15.18 -4.44
N HIS A 287 -23.47 -16.52 -4.44
CA HIS A 287 -22.90 -17.30 -3.36
C HIS A 287 -21.37 -17.13 -3.35
N TYR A 288 -20.77 -17.07 -2.17
CA TYR A 288 -19.32 -16.77 -2.04
C TYR A 288 -18.42 -17.76 -2.79
N SER A 289 -18.85 -19.02 -2.99
CA SER A 289 -18.12 -20.02 -3.77
C SER A 289 -18.01 -19.67 -5.25
N ASP A 290 -18.95 -18.87 -5.78
CA ASP A 290 -18.99 -18.52 -7.21
C ASP A 290 -17.85 -17.56 -7.59
N PHE A 291 -17.24 -16.93 -6.58
CA PHE A 291 -16.06 -16.09 -6.77
C PHE A 291 -14.73 -16.88 -6.79
N ALA A 292 -14.77 -18.23 -6.66
CA ALA A 292 -13.59 -19.08 -6.72
C ALA A 292 -13.07 -19.27 -8.17
N GLY A 293 -11.77 -19.55 -8.31
CA GLY A 293 -11.15 -19.87 -9.59
C GLY A 293 -10.91 -18.68 -10.51
N GLN A 294 -10.93 -18.90 -11.82
CA GLN A 294 -10.70 -17.83 -12.81
C GLN A 294 -11.79 -16.75 -12.78
N GLN A 295 -13.01 -17.11 -12.41
CA GLN A 295 -14.12 -16.16 -12.26
C GLN A 295 -13.90 -15.20 -11.10
N GLY A 296 -13.17 -15.60 -10.04
CA GLY A 296 -12.82 -14.73 -8.91
C GLY A 296 -11.92 -13.53 -9.23
N ILE A 297 -11.40 -13.44 -10.45
CA ILE A 297 -10.55 -12.34 -10.91
C ILE A 297 -11.34 -11.04 -11.10
N ALA A 298 -12.62 -11.13 -11.48
CA ALA A 298 -13.53 -10.01 -11.66
C ALA A 298 -14.84 -10.24 -10.88
N PRO A 299 -14.81 -10.29 -9.55
CA PRO A 299 -15.97 -10.69 -8.74
C PRO A 299 -17.20 -9.82 -8.95
N VAL A 300 -17.02 -8.57 -9.32
CA VAL A 300 -18.14 -7.67 -9.63
C VAL A 300 -18.86 -8.12 -10.90
N ALA A 301 -18.15 -8.56 -11.92
CA ALA A 301 -18.73 -9.08 -13.14
C ALA A 301 -19.54 -10.37 -12.86
N VAL A 302 -18.97 -11.28 -12.06
CA VAL A 302 -19.68 -12.50 -11.60
C VAL A 302 -20.96 -12.14 -10.85
N ALA A 303 -20.92 -11.18 -9.92
CA ALA A 303 -22.10 -10.76 -9.18
C ALA A 303 -23.17 -10.18 -10.11
N ILE A 304 -22.78 -9.40 -11.14
CA ILE A 304 -23.74 -8.80 -12.12
C ILE A 304 -24.39 -9.90 -12.96
N ASP A 305 -23.64 -10.92 -13.35
CA ASP A 305 -24.18 -12.03 -14.13
C ASP A 305 -25.22 -12.84 -13.33
N HIS A 306 -25.18 -12.78 -11.99
CA HIS A 306 -26.21 -13.35 -11.11
C HIS A 306 -27.42 -12.39 -10.87
N MET A 307 -27.38 -11.14 -11.35
CA MET A 307 -28.52 -10.20 -11.30
C MET A 307 -29.49 -10.48 -12.44
N GLY A 308 -30.29 -11.52 -12.34
CA GLY A 308 -31.19 -11.91 -13.40
C GLY A 308 -32.24 -12.93 -12.96
N HIS A 309 -32.93 -13.48 -13.94
CA HIS A 309 -33.94 -14.52 -13.73
C HIS A 309 -33.41 -15.86 -14.23
N ALA A 310 -33.56 -16.91 -13.42
CA ALA A 310 -33.26 -18.27 -13.82
C ALA A 310 -34.34 -18.78 -14.80
N ASP A 311 -33.92 -19.37 -15.92
CA ASP A 311 -34.83 -20.09 -16.82
C ASP A 311 -35.23 -21.47 -16.26
N ALA A 312 -36.07 -22.19 -17.00
CA ALA A 312 -36.54 -23.54 -16.61
C ALA A 312 -35.39 -24.57 -16.50
N THR A 313 -34.19 -24.25 -17.01
CA THR A 313 -33.00 -25.10 -16.96
C THR A 313 -32.05 -24.69 -15.82
N GLY A 314 -32.37 -23.60 -15.08
CA GLY A 314 -31.56 -23.07 -13.99
C GLY A 314 -30.45 -22.11 -14.46
N VAL A 315 -30.40 -21.76 -15.75
CA VAL A 315 -29.45 -20.78 -16.28
C VAL A 315 -29.95 -19.38 -15.97
N ILE A 316 -29.10 -18.57 -15.34
CA ILE A 316 -29.42 -17.17 -15.02
C ILE A 316 -29.18 -16.30 -16.24
N HIS A 317 -30.21 -15.58 -16.66
CA HIS A 317 -30.13 -14.56 -17.71
C HIS A 317 -30.04 -13.18 -17.05
N PRO A 318 -28.87 -12.47 -17.17
CA PRO A 318 -28.70 -11.18 -16.53
C PRO A 318 -29.70 -10.14 -17.03
N ASP A 319 -30.36 -9.44 -16.13
CA ASP A 319 -31.32 -8.35 -16.49
C ASP A 319 -30.58 -7.11 -17.03
N TYR A 320 -29.30 -6.95 -16.69
CA TYR A 320 -28.47 -5.79 -17.03
C TYR A 320 -27.15 -6.14 -17.73
N PRO A 321 -27.15 -6.82 -18.90
CA PRO A 321 -25.92 -7.23 -19.59
C PRO A 321 -25.03 -6.04 -20.00
N TRP A 322 -25.60 -4.85 -20.22
CA TRP A 322 -24.87 -3.62 -20.50
C TRP A 322 -24.09 -3.11 -19.27
N LEU A 323 -24.61 -3.39 -18.06
CA LEU A 323 -24.06 -2.90 -16.80
C LEU A 323 -22.66 -3.53 -16.55
N ASN A 324 -22.48 -4.79 -16.87
CA ASN A 324 -21.18 -5.46 -16.76
C ASN A 324 -20.10 -4.70 -17.56
N ARG A 325 -20.37 -4.36 -18.82
CA ARG A 325 -19.43 -3.61 -19.68
C ARG A 325 -19.18 -2.19 -19.14
N ALA A 326 -20.22 -1.50 -18.70
CA ALA A 326 -20.11 -0.15 -18.15
C ALA A 326 -19.28 -0.14 -16.86
N ILE A 327 -19.50 -1.10 -15.97
CA ILE A 327 -18.77 -1.24 -14.71
C ILE A 327 -17.31 -1.61 -14.96
N VAL A 328 -17.04 -2.59 -15.84
CA VAL A 328 -15.67 -2.97 -16.21
C VAL A 328 -14.91 -1.76 -16.77
N LEU A 329 -15.51 -0.98 -17.63
CA LEU A 329 -14.89 0.24 -18.17
C LEU A 329 -14.62 1.29 -17.07
N ALA A 330 -15.56 1.49 -16.14
CA ALA A 330 -15.39 2.40 -15.03
C ALA A 330 -14.29 1.94 -14.05
N ILE A 331 -14.15 0.62 -13.82
CA ILE A 331 -13.08 0.02 -13.04
C ILE A 331 -11.72 0.26 -13.72
N LEU A 332 -11.63 0.10 -15.05
CA LEU A 332 -10.42 0.35 -15.81
C LEU A 332 -9.92 1.80 -15.63
N PHE A 333 -10.82 2.79 -15.79
CA PHE A 333 -10.48 4.19 -15.48
C PHE A 333 -10.13 4.36 -14.01
N GLY A 334 -10.86 3.69 -13.14
CA GLY A 334 -10.63 3.72 -11.70
C GLY A 334 -9.23 3.29 -11.30
N TYR A 335 -8.72 2.24 -11.87
CA TYR A 335 -7.36 1.76 -11.61
C TYR A 335 -6.27 2.71 -12.10
N CYS A 336 -6.51 3.44 -13.21
CA CYS A 336 -5.59 4.49 -13.66
C CYS A 336 -5.33 5.54 -12.58
N SER A 337 -6.37 5.94 -11.85
CA SER A 337 -6.23 6.88 -10.72
C SER A 337 -5.36 6.31 -9.60
N VAL A 338 -5.56 5.05 -9.21
CA VAL A 338 -4.76 4.41 -8.15
C VAL A 338 -3.30 4.32 -8.56
N ILE A 339 -3.00 3.79 -9.76
CA ILE A 339 -1.64 3.69 -10.29
C ILE A 339 -0.97 5.07 -10.32
N MET A 340 -1.69 6.08 -10.78
CA MET A 340 -1.16 7.45 -10.88
C MET A 340 -0.81 8.02 -9.51
N VAL A 341 -1.66 7.86 -8.49
CA VAL A 341 -1.44 8.47 -7.17
C VAL A 341 -0.38 7.70 -6.37
N THR A 342 -0.33 6.37 -6.50
CA THR A 342 0.74 5.57 -5.87
C THR A 342 2.12 5.92 -6.45
N LEU A 343 2.26 6.02 -7.78
CA LEU A 343 3.50 6.46 -8.42
C LEU A 343 3.87 7.91 -8.05
N LEU A 344 2.87 8.78 -7.90
CA LEU A 344 3.06 10.15 -7.43
C LEU A 344 3.62 10.16 -6.00
N GLY A 345 2.99 9.45 -5.07
CA GLY A 345 3.43 9.33 -3.67
C GLY A 345 4.86 8.80 -3.57
N GLN A 346 5.15 7.73 -4.28
CA GLN A 346 6.46 7.10 -4.34
C GLN A 346 7.57 8.09 -4.79
N SER A 347 7.32 8.83 -5.86
CA SER A 347 8.30 9.80 -6.37
C SER A 347 8.56 10.95 -5.39
N ARG A 348 7.58 11.31 -4.55
CA ARG A 348 7.72 12.36 -3.52
C ARG A 348 8.46 11.89 -2.29
N VAL A 349 8.24 10.65 -1.85
CA VAL A 349 9.03 10.05 -0.78
C VAL A 349 10.49 9.99 -1.19
N PHE A 350 10.76 9.52 -2.40
CA PHE A 350 12.12 9.44 -2.95
C PHE A 350 12.79 10.82 -3.08
N LEU A 351 12.04 11.83 -3.51
CA LEU A 351 12.48 13.22 -3.55
C LEU A 351 12.88 13.71 -2.16
N SER A 352 12.07 13.46 -1.14
CA SER A 352 12.34 13.88 0.25
C SER A 352 13.58 13.19 0.81
N MET A 353 13.73 11.87 0.62
CA MET A 353 14.91 11.11 1.03
C MET A 353 16.18 11.61 0.34
N SER A 354 16.11 11.95 -0.96
CA SER A 354 17.24 12.51 -1.70
C SER A 354 17.58 13.94 -1.27
N ARG A 355 16.60 14.77 -0.96
CA ARG A 355 16.80 16.11 -0.39
C ARG A 355 17.54 16.08 0.93
N ASP A 356 17.29 15.06 1.76
CA ASP A 356 17.97 14.86 3.05
C ASP A 356 19.37 14.21 2.89
N GLY A 357 19.77 13.88 1.65
CA GLY A 357 21.07 13.31 1.32
C GLY A 357 21.16 11.79 1.52
N LEU A 358 20.04 11.12 1.83
CA LEU A 358 20.00 9.68 2.05
C LEU A 358 20.03 8.88 0.74
N LEU A 359 19.64 9.53 -0.37
CA LEU A 359 19.69 8.99 -1.74
C LEU A 359 20.48 9.95 -2.65
N PRO A 360 20.95 9.48 -3.82
CA PRO A 360 21.70 10.30 -4.75
C PRO A 360 20.95 11.60 -5.13
N PRO A 361 21.65 12.75 -5.26
CA PRO A 361 21.03 14.05 -5.53
C PRO A 361 20.35 14.14 -6.90
N PHE A 362 20.60 13.19 -7.78
CA PHE A 362 19.91 13.05 -9.06
C PHE A 362 18.39 12.92 -8.90
N PHE A 363 17.91 12.26 -7.84
CA PHE A 363 16.49 12.05 -7.55
C PHE A 363 15.81 13.27 -6.90
N SER A 364 16.59 14.24 -6.40
CA SER A 364 16.04 15.49 -5.85
C SER A 364 15.82 16.59 -6.90
N LYS A 365 16.23 16.35 -8.16
CA LYS A 365 16.06 17.32 -9.23
C LYS A 365 14.62 17.39 -9.70
N ILE A 366 14.06 18.61 -9.67
CA ILE A 366 12.72 18.90 -10.21
C ILE A 366 12.88 19.38 -11.65
N HIS A 367 12.04 18.88 -12.55
CA HIS A 367 12.04 19.28 -13.96
C HIS A 367 11.58 20.74 -14.07
N GLU A 368 12.36 21.60 -14.72
CA GLU A 368 12.13 23.05 -14.76
C GLU A 368 10.78 23.44 -15.36
N LYS A 369 10.39 22.82 -16.48
CA LYS A 369 9.13 23.13 -17.18
C LYS A 369 7.90 22.53 -16.48
N TYR A 370 7.98 21.27 -16.05
CA TYR A 370 6.82 20.52 -15.54
C TYR A 370 6.67 20.56 -14.02
N ARG A 371 7.73 21.01 -13.31
CA ARG A 371 7.78 21.10 -11.83
C ARG A 371 7.46 19.78 -11.13
N THR A 372 7.91 18.68 -11.72
CA THR A 372 7.73 17.30 -11.26
C THR A 372 9.08 16.61 -11.04
N PRO A 373 9.19 15.59 -10.18
CA PRO A 373 10.40 14.78 -9.98
C PRO A 373 10.55 13.74 -11.11
N ALA A 374 10.81 14.22 -12.33
CA ALA A 374 10.82 13.40 -13.56
C ALA A 374 11.76 12.19 -13.50
N HIS A 375 12.95 12.35 -12.88
CA HIS A 375 13.94 11.26 -12.80
C HIS A 375 13.46 10.12 -11.88
N SER A 376 12.83 10.45 -10.74
CA SER A 376 12.25 9.45 -9.86
C SER A 376 11.08 8.73 -10.55
N ASN A 377 10.21 9.48 -11.26
CA ASN A 377 9.13 8.89 -12.03
C ASN A 377 9.62 7.93 -13.13
N LEU A 378 10.71 8.28 -13.83
CA LEU A 378 11.31 7.42 -14.85
C LEU A 378 11.88 6.13 -14.25
N LEU A 379 12.58 6.22 -13.12
CA LEU A 379 13.08 5.03 -12.40
C LEU A 379 11.94 4.09 -12.05
N PHE A 380 10.88 4.62 -11.43
CA PHE A 380 9.75 3.80 -11.00
C PHE A 380 8.88 3.31 -12.16
N MET A 381 8.83 4.02 -13.27
CA MET A 381 8.23 3.51 -14.51
C MET A 381 8.90 2.20 -14.96
N VAL A 382 10.23 2.12 -14.90
CA VAL A 382 10.97 0.91 -15.29
C VAL A 382 10.79 -0.20 -14.25
N ILE A 383 10.92 0.11 -12.95
CA ILE A 383 10.81 -0.87 -11.88
C ILE A 383 9.39 -1.44 -11.80
N VAL A 384 8.37 -0.58 -11.66
CA VAL A 384 6.97 -1.00 -11.53
C VAL A 384 6.47 -1.65 -12.81
N GLY A 385 6.84 -1.12 -13.98
CA GLY A 385 6.48 -1.71 -15.27
C GLY A 385 7.09 -3.10 -15.47
N GLY A 386 8.34 -3.29 -15.07
CA GLY A 386 9.00 -4.60 -15.07
C GLY A 386 8.34 -5.59 -14.11
N LEU A 387 8.06 -5.17 -12.88
CA LEU A 387 7.35 -6.01 -11.91
C LEU A 387 5.95 -6.36 -12.41
N ALA A 388 5.20 -5.42 -12.96
CA ALA A 388 3.85 -5.66 -13.50
C ALA A 388 3.86 -6.64 -14.70
N ALA A 389 4.96 -6.67 -15.47
CA ALA A 389 5.12 -7.58 -16.59
C ALA A 389 5.38 -9.04 -16.16
N PHE A 390 6.06 -9.26 -15.03
CA PHE A 390 6.64 -10.56 -14.70
C PHE A 390 6.23 -11.13 -13.33
N VAL A 391 5.67 -10.35 -12.39
CA VAL A 391 5.38 -10.79 -11.02
C VAL A 391 3.90 -11.16 -10.85
N PRO A 392 3.59 -12.25 -10.11
CA PRO A 392 2.20 -12.61 -9.77
C PRO A 392 1.50 -11.56 -8.90
N ALA A 393 0.23 -11.26 -9.20
CA ALA A 393 -0.56 -10.27 -8.45
C ALA A 393 -0.70 -10.61 -6.96
N ARG A 394 -0.81 -11.90 -6.61
CA ARG A 394 -0.92 -12.36 -5.22
C ARG A 394 0.30 -11.96 -4.40
N VAL A 395 1.49 -12.24 -4.93
CA VAL A 395 2.76 -11.89 -4.29
C VAL A 395 2.85 -10.38 -4.04
N ALA A 396 2.49 -9.57 -5.04
CA ALA A 396 2.48 -8.13 -4.92
C ALA A 396 1.47 -7.66 -3.86
N GLY A 397 0.23 -8.14 -3.85
CA GLY A 397 -0.81 -7.72 -2.90
C GLY A 397 -0.45 -7.99 -1.43
N GLU A 398 0.08 -9.17 -1.14
CA GLU A 398 0.51 -9.55 0.21
C GLU A 398 1.67 -8.68 0.72
N MET A 399 2.66 -8.40 -0.13
CA MET A 399 3.79 -7.52 0.21
C MET A 399 3.34 -6.08 0.50
N THR A 400 2.34 -5.58 -0.19
CA THR A 400 1.79 -4.24 0.07
C THR A 400 1.20 -4.17 1.47
N SER A 401 0.38 -5.14 1.86
CA SER A 401 -0.30 -5.14 3.16
C SER A 401 0.68 -5.15 4.34
N ILE A 402 1.74 -5.96 4.29
CA ILE A 402 2.69 -6.07 5.41
C ILE A 402 3.51 -4.79 5.58
N GLY A 403 3.95 -4.16 4.49
CA GLY A 403 4.70 -2.90 4.52
C GLY A 403 3.86 -1.78 5.14
N THR A 404 2.64 -1.61 4.67
CA THR A 404 1.74 -0.57 5.18
C THR A 404 1.39 -0.77 6.66
N LEU A 405 1.06 -2.00 7.07
CA LEU A 405 0.80 -2.31 8.49
C LEU A 405 2.01 -2.00 9.37
N PHE A 406 3.22 -2.28 8.87
CA PHE A 406 4.45 -1.94 9.55
C PHE A 406 4.64 -0.42 9.66
N ALA A 407 4.47 0.34 8.58
CA ALA A 407 4.53 1.81 8.60
C ALA A 407 3.49 2.42 9.56
N PHE A 408 2.26 1.91 9.57
CA PHE A 408 1.20 2.38 10.47
C PHE A 408 1.51 2.12 11.94
N THR A 409 2.08 0.95 12.25
CA THR A 409 2.58 0.63 13.60
C THR A 409 3.59 1.68 14.07
N LEU A 410 4.54 2.04 13.20
CA LEU A 410 5.57 3.02 13.53
C LEU A 410 5.03 4.44 13.64
N VAL A 411 4.05 4.85 12.83
CA VAL A 411 3.39 6.16 12.94
C VAL A 411 2.58 6.25 14.24
N CYS A 412 1.87 5.21 14.63
CA CYS A 412 1.17 5.16 15.92
C CYS A 412 2.17 5.27 17.10
N ALA A 413 3.29 4.57 17.04
CA ALA A 413 4.36 4.67 18.04
C ALA A 413 4.98 6.09 18.06
N ALA A 414 5.13 6.73 16.90
CA ALA A 414 5.65 8.08 16.79
C ALA A 414 4.77 9.11 17.50
N VAL A 415 3.43 8.94 17.49
CA VAL A 415 2.51 9.83 18.26
C VAL A 415 2.80 9.73 19.75
N LEU A 416 2.99 8.52 20.30
CA LEU A 416 3.34 8.34 21.71
C LEU A 416 4.66 9.03 22.07
N ILE A 417 5.67 8.89 21.19
CA ILE A 417 6.99 9.49 21.37
C ILE A 417 6.90 11.02 21.32
N VAL A 418 6.19 11.59 20.32
CA VAL A 418 6.12 13.06 20.16
C VAL A 418 5.31 13.72 21.26
N ARG A 419 4.28 13.04 21.76
CA ARG A 419 3.49 13.55 22.90
C ARG A 419 4.34 13.67 24.18
N LYS A 420 5.29 12.75 24.37
CA LYS A 420 6.22 12.76 25.52
C LYS A 420 7.41 13.69 25.29
N SER A 421 7.99 13.71 24.08
CA SER A 421 9.24 14.44 23.80
C SER A 421 9.04 15.90 23.39
N MET A 422 7.86 16.27 22.89
CA MET A 422 7.53 17.61 22.40
C MET A 422 6.12 18.02 22.84
N PRO A 423 5.84 18.15 24.15
CA PRO A 423 4.49 18.45 24.65
C PRO A 423 3.97 19.80 24.19
N ASP A 424 4.85 20.80 24.06
CA ASP A 424 4.51 22.20 23.81
C ASP A 424 4.28 22.55 22.34
N VAL A 425 4.56 21.61 21.40
CA VAL A 425 4.34 21.85 19.98
C VAL A 425 2.84 22.00 19.69
N HIS A 426 2.48 23.10 19.03
CA HIS A 426 1.09 23.35 18.65
C HIS A 426 0.59 22.30 17.65
N ARG A 427 -0.55 21.67 17.97
CA ARG A 427 -1.22 20.66 17.17
C ARG A 427 -2.60 21.18 16.77
N ALA A 428 -2.80 21.39 15.47
CA ALA A 428 -4.10 21.84 14.97
C ALA A 428 -5.16 20.74 15.08
N PHE A 429 -4.75 19.48 14.86
CA PHE A 429 -5.55 18.27 15.15
C PHE A 429 -4.82 17.46 16.22
N LYS A 430 -5.55 16.93 17.17
CA LYS A 430 -5.03 16.09 18.26
C LYS A 430 -5.72 14.73 18.20
N THR A 431 -4.93 13.66 18.07
CA THR A 431 -5.45 12.30 18.23
C THR A 431 -6.16 12.17 19.58
N PRO A 432 -7.45 11.73 19.58
CA PRO A 432 -8.21 11.58 20.82
C PRO A 432 -7.66 10.42 21.66
N PHE A 433 -7.95 10.44 22.96
CA PHE A 433 -7.67 9.35 23.89
C PHE A 433 -6.23 8.79 23.81
N VAL A 434 -5.21 9.66 23.69
CA VAL A 434 -3.81 9.23 23.80
C VAL A 434 -3.51 8.94 25.28
N PRO A 435 -2.93 7.77 25.63
CA PRO A 435 -2.20 6.82 24.78
C PRO A 435 -3.05 5.69 24.14
N THR A 436 -4.32 5.56 24.45
CA THR A 436 -5.15 4.38 24.12
C THR A 436 -5.26 4.18 22.59
N VAL A 437 -5.62 5.22 21.82
CA VAL A 437 -5.81 5.11 20.37
C VAL A 437 -4.52 4.69 19.65
N PRO A 438 -3.35 5.30 19.88
CA PRO A 438 -2.11 4.83 19.29
C PRO A 438 -1.74 3.39 19.68
N ILE A 439 -1.97 2.99 20.96
CA ILE A 439 -1.70 1.62 21.40
C ILE A 439 -2.62 0.63 20.69
N LEU A 440 -3.92 0.91 20.58
CA LEU A 440 -4.85 0.08 19.84
C LEU A 440 -4.46 0.00 18.35
N GLY A 441 -4.01 1.11 17.75
CA GLY A 441 -3.48 1.11 16.38
C GLY A 441 -2.29 0.17 16.23
N ILE A 442 -1.31 0.22 17.13
CA ILE A 442 -0.17 -0.70 17.13
C ILE A 442 -0.63 -2.15 17.26
N LEU A 443 -1.49 -2.45 18.24
CA LEU A 443 -1.95 -3.82 18.50
C LEU A 443 -2.77 -4.38 17.33
N THR A 444 -3.66 -3.58 16.75
CA THR A 444 -4.48 -4.01 15.61
C THR A 444 -3.63 -4.25 14.37
N CYS A 445 -2.68 -3.36 14.05
CA CYS A 445 -1.77 -3.54 12.92
C CYS A 445 -0.88 -4.78 13.12
N LEU A 446 -0.28 -4.97 14.29
CA LEU A 446 0.54 -6.15 14.59
C LEU A 446 -0.29 -7.44 14.55
N CYS A 447 -1.52 -7.42 15.09
CA CYS A 447 -2.42 -8.57 15.01
C CYS A 447 -2.70 -8.95 13.55
N MET A 448 -3.04 -7.98 12.69
CA MET A 448 -3.25 -8.26 11.27
C MET A 448 -1.98 -8.77 10.58
N MET A 449 -0.80 -8.24 10.91
CA MET A 449 0.47 -8.74 10.37
C MET A 449 0.72 -10.22 10.71
N LEU A 450 0.36 -10.66 11.93
CA LEU A 450 0.53 -12.05 12.36
C LEU A 450 -0.31 -13.06 11.57
N PHE A 451 -1.43 -12.60 10.98
CA PHE A 451 -2.28 -13.46 10.12
C PHE A 451 -1.83 -13.49 8.65
N LEU A 452 -0.81 -12.72 8.27
CA LEU A 452 -0.24 -12.80 6.92
C LEU A 452 0.65 -14.04 6.79
N PRO A 453 0.74 -14.62 5.58
CA PRO A 453 1.57 -15.80 5.31
C PRO A 453 3.05 -15.58 5.66
N ALA A 454 3.74 -16.66 6.05
CA ALA A 454 5.14 -16.60 6.45
C ALA A 454 6.08 -16.13 5.32
N ASP A 455 5.77 -16.47 4.06
CA ASP A 455 6.53 -16.03 2.89
C ASP A 455 6.50 -14.50 2.70
N THR A 456 5.41 -13.85 3.10
CA THR A 456 5.29 -12.38 3.11
C THR A 456 6.27 -11.74 4.11
N TRP A 457 6.44 -12.34 5.29
CA TRP A 457 7.42 -11.90 6.28
C TRP A 457 8.86 -12.04 5.78
N ILE A 458 9.18 -13.15 5.10
CA ILE A 458 10.49 -13.36 4.48
C ILE A 458 10.80 -12.22 3.50
N ARG A 459 9.86 -11.93 2.61
CA ARG A 459 10.02 -10.87 1.60
C ARG A 459 10.24 -9.50 2.24
N LEU A 460 9.49 -9.16 3.31
CA LEU A 460 9.70 -7.92 4.05
C LEU A 460 11.10 -7.85 4.66
N VAL A 461 11.54 -8.92 5.33
CA VAL A 461 12.87 -8.95 5.97
C VAL A 461 13.99 -8.82 4.93
N LEU A 462 13.88 -9.53 3.80
CA LEU A 462 14.85 -9.43 2.71
C LEU A 462 14.90 -8.02 2.11
N TRP A 463 13.74 -7.39 1.91
CA TRP A 463 13.66 -6.02 1.45
C TRP A 463 14.32 -5.03 2.42
N MET A 464 14.06 -5.20 3.72
CA MET A 464 14.69 -4.37 4.76
C MET A 464 16.20 -4.54 4.81
N LEU A 465 16.74 -5.76 4.59
CA LEU A 465 18.17 -6.00 4.49
C LEU A 465 18.79 -5.23 3.33
N ILE A 466 18.20 -5.30 2.13
CA ILE A 466 18.66 -4.53 0.96
C ILE A 466 18.65 -3.02 1.28
N GLY A 467 17.58 -2.53 1.92
CA GLY A 467 17.50 -1.13 2.33
C GLY A 467 18.59 -0.72 3.30
N LEU A 468 18.87 -1.55 4.28
CA LEU A 468 19.95 -1.28 5.24
C LEU A 468 21.33 -1.26 4.56
N ASP A 469 21.56 -2.11 3.55
CA ASP A 469 22.82 -2.11 2.78
C ASP A 469 22.99 -0.80 1.99
N VAL A 470 21.93 -0.36 1.31
CA VAL A 470 21.92 0.94 0.60
C VAL A 470 22.20 2.08 1.57
N TYR A 471 21.56 2.08 2.74
CA TYR A 471 21.79 3.08 3.77
C TYR A 471 23.23 3.02 4.32
N ALA A 472 23.74 1.81 4.60
CA ALA A 472 25.08 1.60 5.12
C ALA A 472 26.16 2.02 4.12
N CYS A 473 25.94 1.79 2.81
CA CYS A 473 26.90 2.13 1.77
C CYS A 473 26.86 3.59 1.38
N TYR A 474 25.66 4.17 1.26
CA TYR A 474 25.45 5.51 0.73
C TYR A 474 24.90 6.49 1.79
N GLY A 475 23.73 6.26 2.37
CA GLY A 475 22.99 7.22 3.20
C GLY A 475 23.79 7.71 4.39
N VAL A 476 24.46 6.79 5.09
CA VAL A 476 25.33 7.12 6.22
C VAL A 476 26.44 8.12 5.86
N LYS A 477 26.96 8.10 4.64
CA LYS A 477 28.07 8.98 4.24
C LYS A 477 27.63 10.35 3.75
N HIS A 478 26.42 10.44 3.20
CA HIS A 478 25.93 11.62 2.47
C HIS A 478 24.79 12.36 3.19
N SER A 479 24.33 11.85 4.36
CA SER A 479 23.32 12.52 5.18
C SER A 479 23.71 13.98 5.48
N LYS A 480 22.74 14.88 5.34
CA LYS A 480 22.92 16.33 5.59
C LYS A 480 22.91 16.70 7.07
N LEU A 481 22.53 15.79 7.96
CA LEU A 481 22.62 16.04 9.39
C LEU A 481 24.08 15.98 9.87
N GLU A 482 24.48 16.94 10.72
CA GLU A 482 25.87 17.17 11.13
C GLU A 482 26.63 15.92 11.58
N HIS A 483 27.84 15.80 11.08
CA HIS A 483 28.78 14.71 11.30
C HIS A 483 29.58 14.95 12.56
N ASN A 484 29.19 14.41 13.71
CA ASN A 484 29.98 14.46 14.91
C ASN A 484 30.26 13.06 15.52
N VAL A 485 31.25 12.97 16.42
CA VAL A 485 31.80 11.80 17.11
C VAL A 485 30.76 10.77 17.62
N LYS A 486 29.50 11.16 17.81
CA LYS A 486 28.37 10.28 18.18
C LYS A 486 28.00 9.24 17.10
N ARG A 487 28.46 9.39 15.87
CA ARG A 487 28.16 8.52 14.73
C ARG A 487 28.73 7.09 14.86
N ARG A 488 29.89 6.93 15.52
CA ARG A 488 30.53 5.61 15.69
C ARG A 488 29.66 4.60 16.47
N LYS A 489 28.97 5.03 17.54
CA LYS A 489 28.03 4.15 18.27
C LYS A 489 26.81 3.77 17.42
N GLY A 490 26.34 4.69 16.60
CA GLY A 490 25.25 4.43 15.66
C GLY A 490 25.61 3.36 14.61
N LEU A 491 26.82 3.40 14.06
CA LEU A 491 27.30 2.39 13.10
C LEU A 491 27.33 0.98 13.70
N THR A 492 27.68 0.86 14.98
CA THR A 492 27.61 -0.44 15.66
C THR A 492 26.17 -0.94 15.74
N ILE A 493 25.22 -0.08 16.11
CA ILE A 493 23.78 -0.44 16.14
C ILE A 493 23.32 -0.85 14.75
N LEU A 494 23.64 -0.09 13.71
CA LEU A 494 23.29 -0.41 12.32
C LEU A 494 23.79 -1.81 11.92
N ASN A 495 25.06 -2.08 12.19
CA ASN A 495 25.66 -3.37 11.85
C ASN A 495 25.01 -4.52 12.65
N MET A 496 24.69 -4.30 13.93
CA MET A 496 23.96 -5.28 14.76
C MET A 496 22.55 -5.51 14.26
N THR A 497 21.85 -4.45 13.83
CA THR A 497 20.50 -4.56 13.23
C THR A 497 20.55 -5.38 11.93
N GLY A 498 21.58 -5.16 11.09
CA GLY A 498 21.77 -5.94 9.86
C GLY A 498 21.99 -7.44 10.16
N ILE A 499 22.82 -7.76 11.17
CA ILE A 499 23.02 -9.15 11.60
C ILE A 499 21.71 -9.74 12.15
N ALA A 500 20.98 -9.00 13.00
CA ALA A 500 19.72 -9.47 13.58
C ALA A 500 18.67 -9.77 12.49
N LEU A 501 18.53 -8.91 11.48
CA LEU A 501 17.64 -9.15 10.35
C LEU A 501 18.11 -10.32 9.49
N SER A 502 19.41 -10.51 9.33
CA SER A 502 19.95 -11.68 8.62
C SER A 502 19.58 -12.99 9.34
N VAL A 503 19.68 -13.02 10.66
CA VAL A 503 19.21 -14.17 11.46
C VAL A 503 17.70 -14.33 11.36
N LEU A 504 16.94 -13.23 11.41
CA LEU A 504 15.48 -13.25 11.29
C LEU A 504 15.05 -13.80 9.93
N SER A 505 15.77 -13.53 8.84
CA SER A 505 15.46 -14.09 7.52
C SER A 505 15.55 -15.62 7.50
N VAL A 506 16.48 -16.21 8.22
CA VAL A 506 16.57 -17.68 8.38
C VAL A 506 15.40 -18.20 9.21
N ILE A 507 15.09 -17.54 10.33
CA ILE A 507 13.98 -17.96 11.22
C ILE A 507 12.65 -17.94 10.44
N THR A 508 12.40 -16.88 9.69
CA THR A 508 11.17 -16.77 8.86
C THR A 508 11.16 -17.80 7.73
N GLY A 509 12.32 -18.10 7.12
CA GLY A 509 12.47 -19.16 6.13
C GLY A 509 12.16 -20.55 6.69
N LEU A 510 12.65 -20.86 7.89
CA LEU A 510 12.34 -22.12 8.59
C LEU A 510 10.86 -22.19 8.98
N TRP A 511 10.29 -21.10 9.45
CA TRP A 511 8.86 -21.04 9.76
C TRP A 511 8.00 -21.28 8.52
N HIS A 512 8.33 -20.65 7.39
CA HIS A 512 7.66 -20.91 6.11
C HIS A 512 7.73 -22.40 5.73
N GLN A 513 8.92 -23.01 5.83
CA GLN A 513 9.09 -24.42 5.49
C GLN A 513 8.27 -25.35 6.39
N GLN A 514 8.06 -25.00 7.67
CA GLN A 514 7.19 -25.76 8.57
C GLN A 514 5.71 -25.64 8.19
N THR A 515 5.28 -24.48 7.64
CA THR A 515 3.88 -24.26 7.26
C THR A 515 3.52 -24.89 5.92
N VAL A 516 4.45 -24.95 4.98
CA VAL A 516 4.24 -25.48 3.62
C VAL A 516 4.59 -26.99 3.54
N GLY A 517 5.51 -27.46 4.36
CA GLY A 517 6.02 -28.83 4.36
C GLY A 517 7.45 -28.92 3.82
N TRP A 518 8.21 -29.90 4.34
CA TRP A 518 9.65 -30.06 4.01
C TRP A 518 9.91 -30.61 2.62
N GLU A 519 8.91 -31.16 1.96
CA GLU A 519 9.02 -31.72 0.62
C GLU A 519 8.65 -30.75 -0.50
N GLU A 520 8.00 -29.63 -0.14
CA GLU A 520 7.60 -28.59 -1.09
C GLU A 520 8.73 -27.57 -1.35
N ASP A 521 8.43 -26.50 -2.07
CA ASP A 521 9.40 -25.52 -2.58
C ASP A 521 10.36 -24.98 -1.50
N LYS A 522 11.64 -25.38 -1.59
CA LYS A 522 12.73 -24.94 -0.71
C LYS A 522 13.42 -23.66 -1.20
N THR A 523 12.94 -23.06 -2.28
CA THR A 523 13.58 -21.92 -2.94
C THR A 523 13.68 -20.71 -2.01
N LEU A 524 12.60 -20.37 -1.31
CA LEU A 524 12.59 -19.25 -0.36
C LEU A 524 13.50 -19.49 0.84
N LEU A 525 13.56 -20.73 1.33
CA LEU A 525 14.48 -21.11 2.40
C LEU A 525 15.92 -20.97 1.94
N ALA A 526 16.27 -21.47 0.77
CA ALA A 526 17.60 -21.35 0.18
C ALA A 526 18.01 -19.89 -0.01
N ILE A 527 17.09 -19.06 -0.56
CA ILE A 527 17.30 -17.62 -0.71
C ILE A 527 17.56 -16.99 0.66
N SER A 528 16.77 -17.31 1.68
CA SER A 528 16.94 -16.77 3.04
C SER A 528 18.31 -17.12 3.63
N PHE A 529 18.80 -18.34 3.45
CA PHE A 529 20.13 -18.75 3.90
C PHE A 529 21.24 -18.01 3.15
N VAL A 530 21.16 -17.90 1.82
CA VAL A 530 22.16 -17.18 1.02
C VAL A 530 22.23 -15.70 1.43
N PHE A 531 21.06 -15.06 1.57
CA PHE A 531 20.98 -13.68 2.03
C PHE A 531 21.53 -13.53 3.45
N ALA A 532 21.12 -14.39 4.38
CA ALA A 532 21.62 -14.34 5.75
C ALA A 532 23.14 -14.45 5.81
N PHE A 533 23.72 -15.41 5.09
CA PHE A 533 25.16 -15.63 5.07
C PHE A 533 25.92 -14.43 4.49
N THR A 534 25.50 -13.94 3.32
CA THR A 534 26.15 -12.80 2.65
C THR A 534 26.06 -11.51 3.45
N HIS A 535 24.90 -11.22 4.06
CA HIS A 535 24.69 -10.01 4.86
C HIS A 535 25.37 -10.10 6.24
N CYS A 536 25.32 -11.25 6.90
CA CYS A 536 26.10 -11.46 8.13
C CYS A 536 27.60 -11.24 7.88
N ALA A 537 28.14 -11.80 6.81
CA ALA A 537 29.54 -11.60 6.44
C ALA A 537 29.85 -10.11 6.17
N PHE A 538 28.99 -9.42 5.40
CA PHE A 538 29.12 -8.00 5.12
C PHE A 538 29.15 -7.15 6.40
N TYR A 539 28.20 -7.34 7.32
CA TYR A 539 28.13 -6.57 8.55
C TYR A 539 29.23 -6.94 9.55
N MET A 540 29.68 -8.21 9.64
CA MET A 540 30.83 -8.62 10.44
C MET A 540 32.13 -7.96 9.95
N VAL A 541 32.37 -7.92 8.64
CA VAL A 541 33.53 -7.22 8.07
C VAL A 541 33.47 -5.72 8.40
N ARG A 542 32.30 -5.08 8.38
CA ARG A 542 32.14 -3.67 8.79
C ARG A 542 32.47 -3.47 10.27
N ILE A 543 32.02 -4.36 11.15
CA ILE A 543 32.35 -4.32 12.59
C ILE A 543 33.87 -4.47 12.80
N TRP A 544 34.46 -5.42 12.10
CA TRP A 544 35.91 -5.66 12.19
C TRP A 544 36.72 -4.43 11.74
N LYS A 545 36.39 -3.82 10.59
CA LYS A 545 37.02 -2.57 10.13
C LYS A 545 36.87 -1.45 11.16
N GLN A 546 35.66 -1.27 11.70
CA GLN A 546 35.40 -0.26 12.72
C GLN A 546 36.18 -0.47 14.01
N THR A 547 36.47 -1.73 14.38
CA THR A 547 37.22 -2.09 15.58
C THR A 547 38.73 -1.92 15.34
N SER A 548 39.20 -2.23 14.15
CA SER A 548 40.59 -2.06 13.75
C SER A 548 41.03 -0.60 13.64
N GLU A 549 40.11 0.30 13.19
CA GLU A 549 40.31 1.75 13.19
C GLU A 549 40.32 2.38 14.60
N LYS A 550 39.79 1.70 15.62
CA LYS A 550 39.91 2.11 17.03
C LYS A 550 41.23 1.79 17.67
N LYS A 551 41.97 0.81 17.12
CA LYS A 551 43.27 0.39 17.64
C LYS A 551 44.44 1.16 17.02
N LYS A 552 44.18 1.85 15.90
CA LYS A 552 45.08 2.86 15.31
C LYS A 552 44.72 4.26 15.84
#